data_16b0c79f8ca669f524a513da9252f031
#
_entry.id   16b0c79f8ca669f524a513da9252f031
#
_cell.length_a   1.000
_cell.length_b   1.000
_cell.length_c   1.000
_cell.angle_alpha   90.00
_cell.angle_beta   90.00
_cell.angle_gamma   90.00
#
_symmetry.space_group_name_H-M   'P 1'
#
loop_
_entity.id
_entity.type
_entity.pdbx_description
1 polymer ?
#
loop_
_entity_poly.entity_id
_entity_poly.type
_entity_poly.pdbx_seq_one_letter_code
_entity_poly.pdbx_strand_id
1 'polypeptide(L)'
;EQYYENMDVRMMHAGENAPHAYFIPFEKGQNARAPREESKRFTLLNGEWDFAYYDSVRDLPSEFDPMAVTFEKTMPVPGVMQLHGYDAIQYTNVRYPFPYDPPFVPAENPCGLYRRTLTLEKKPDSVYQLVFEGVDSCLFLWVNGKFIGTSQVSHSPAEFDVTDALCAGENTLCVLVLK
;
A
#
# COMPACT_ATOMS: atom_id res chain seq x y z
N GLU A 1 -18.64 10.42 -7.67
CA GLU A 1 -17.35 10.42 -8.37
C GLU A 1 -16.39 9.51 -7.64
N GLN A 2 -15.81 8.57 -8.38
CA GLN A 2 -14.97 7.55 -7.73
C GLN A 2 -13.57 8.15 -7.52
N TYR A 3 -13.04 8.02 -6.31
CA TYR A 3 -11.79 8.69 -5.92
C TYR A 3 -10.55 8.26 -6.72
N TYR A 4 -10.55 7.09 -7.37
CA TYR A 4 -9.46 6.68 -8.26
C TYR A 4 -9.49 7.41 -9.61
N GLU A 5 -10.60 8.06 -9.98
CA GLU A 5 -10.74 8.97 -11.11
C GLU A 5 -10.77 10.45 -10.66
N ASN A 6 -10.74 10.72 -9.35
CA ASN A 6 -10.73 12.06 -8.81
C ASN A 6 -9.32 12.66 -8.88
N MET A 7 -9.15 13.64 -9.76
CA MET A 7 -7.86 14.29 -9.98
C MET A 7 -7.32 14.99 -8.72
N ASP A 8 -8.20 15.56 -7.91
CA ASP A 8 -7.78 16.27 -6.70
C ASP A 8 -7.15 15.31 -5.69
N VAL A 9 -7.77 14.15 -5.46
CA VAL A 9 -7.21 13.11 -4.57
C VAL A 9 -5.90 12.55 -5.14
N ARG A 10 -5.85 12.26 -6.43
CA ARG A 10 -4.68 11.67 -7.08
C ARG A 10 -3.50 12.63 -7.16
N MET A 11 -3.77 13.90 -7.40
CA MET A 11 -2.73 14.93 -7.50
C MET A 11 -2.21 15.41 -6.15
N MET A 12 -2.99 15.23 -5.09
CA MET A 12 -2.58 15.67 -3.76
C MET A 12 -1.63 14.71 -3.05
N HIS A 13 -1.51 13.47 -3.51
CA HIS A 13 -0.75 12.42 -2.81
C HIS A 13 -1.04 12.45 -1.29
N ALA A 14 -2.33 12.47 -0.96
CA ALA A 14 -2.78 12.72 0.41
C ALA A 14 -2.14 11.74 1.40
N GLY A 15 -1.51 12.26 2.43
CA GLY A 15 -0.83 11.49 3.46
C GLY A 15 0.55 10.96 3.09
N GLU A 16 0.97 11.08 1.83
CA GLU A 16 2.32 10.69 1.41
C GLU A 16 3.34 11.78 1.78
N ASN A 17 4.43 11.37 2.40
CA ASN A 17 5.56 12.25 2.63
C ASN A 17 6.48 12.27 1.41
N ALA A 18 7.23 13.36 1.23
CA ALA A 18 8.31 13.37 0.26
C ALA A 18 9.31 12.27 0.60
N PRO A 19 9.74 11.44 -0.38
CA PRO A 19 10.70 10.37 -0.13
C PRO A 19 11.98 10.92 0.48
N HIS A 20 12.42 10.30 1.58
CA HIS A 20 13.68 10.64 2.23
C HIS A 20 14.85 9.90 1.59
N ALA A 21 16.05 10.38 1.83
CA ALA A 21 17.23 9.56 1.61
C ALA A 21 17.10 8.27 2.45
N TYR A 22 17.19 7.12 1.78
CA TYR A 22 16.95 5.84 2.41
C TYR A 22 17.91 5.59 3.57
N PHE A 23 17.39 5.43 4.75
CA PHE A 23 18.14 5.04 5.94
C PHE A 23 17.27 4.22 6.87
N ILE A 24 17.89 3.33 7.62
CA ILE A 24 17.23 2.58 8.68
C ILE A 24 17.69 3.15 10.03
N PRO A 25 16.76 3.67 10.85
CA PRO A 25 17.12 4.16 12.17
C PRO A 25 17.47 2.97 13.10
N PHE A 26 18.50 3.14 13.92
CA PHE A 26 18.86 2.22 14.99
C PHE A 26 18.78 2.94 16.34
N GLU A 27 18.44 2.21 17.39
CA GLU A 27 18.51 2.77 18.74
C GLU A 27 19.96 2.98 19.19
N LYS A 28 20.14 3.94 20.07
CA LYS A 28 21.47 4.21 20.66
C LYS A 28 22.05 2.93 21.28
N GLY A 29 23.25 2.59 20.87
CA GLY A 29 23.97 1.39 21.35
C GLY A 29 23.76 0.14 20.49
N GLN A 30 22.86 0.16 19.49
CA GLN A 30 22.79 -0.90 18.50
C GLN A 30 23.93 -0.76 17.45
N ASN A 31 24.28 -1.89 16.83
CA ASN A 31 25.23 -1.89 15.71
C ASN A 31 24.53 -1.40 14.42
N ALA A 32 24.78 -0.18 14.03
CA ALA A 32 24.17 0.41 12.81
C ALA A 32 24.67 -0.20 11.47
N ARG A 33 25.59 -1.17 11.52
CA ARG A 33 26.03 -1.97 10.35
C ARG A 33 25.39 -3.36 10.31
N ALA A 34 24.56 -3.68 11.29
CA ALA A 34 23.79 -4.92 11.29
C ALA A 34 22.70 -4.89 10.19
N PRO A 35 22.17 -6.05 9.79
CA PRO A 35 20.97 -6.12 8.95
C PRO A 35 19.83 -5.27 9.53
N ARG A 36 19.05 -4.67 8.66
CA ARG A 36 17.95 -3.75 9.05
C ARG A 36 16.92 -4.41 9.98
N GLU A 37 16.73 -5.71 9.81
CA GLU A 37 15.79 -6.53 10.60
C GLU A 37 16.20 -6.63 12.09
N GLU A 38 17.47 -6.37 12.40
CA GLU A 38 17.96 -6.32 13.78
C GLU A 38 17.71 -4.97 14.47
N SER A 39 17.27 -3.95 13.70
CA SER A 39 16.93 -2.66 14.29
C SER A 39 15.65 -2.76 15.11
N LYS A 40 15.66 -2.29 16.34
CA LYS A 40 14.47 -2.12 17.18
C LYS A 40 13.53 -1.01 16.71
N ARG A 41 13.95 -0.24 15.70
CA ARG A 41 13.17 0.83 15.08
C ARG A 41 12.66 0.48 13.69
N PHE A 42 12.80 -0.77 13.29
CA PHE A 42 12.38 -1.26 12.01
C PHE A 42 11.53 -2.52 12.18
N THR A 43 10.41 -2.58 11.48
CA THR A 43 9.55 -3.77 11.42
C THR A 43 9.31 -4.10 9.96
N LEU A 44 9.78 -5.28 9.53
CA LEU A 44 9.52 -5.78 8.19
C LEU A 44 8.13 -6.37 8.12
N LEU A 45 7.30 -5.88 7.20
CA LEU A 45 5.94 -6.34 6.99
C LEU A 45 5.80 -7.34 5.83
N ASN A 46 6.91 -7.84 5.30
CA ASN A 46 6.92 -8.89 4.30
C ASN A 46 6.29 -10.18 4.85
N GLY A 47 5.78 -11.01 3.96
CA GLY A 47 5.17 -12.31 4.30
C GLY A 47 3.77 -12.44 3.71
N GLU A 48 2.97 -13.35 4.24
CA GLU A 48 1.61 -13.58 3.77
C GLU A 48 0.67 -12.48 4.27
N TRP A 49 -0.09 -11.91 3.33
CA TRP A 49 -1.16 -10.95 3.59
C TRP A 49 -2.49 -11.56 3.16
N ASP A 50 -3.57 -11.31 3.87
CA ASP A 50 -4.92 -11.58 3.37
C ASP A 50 -5.11 -10.85 2.05
N PHE A 51 -5.78 -11.52 1.09
CA PHE A 51 -5.90 -10.98 -0.27
C PHE A 51 -7.29 -11.21 -0.86
N ALA A 52 -7.83 -10.16 -1.47
CA ALA A 52 -9.03 -10.21 -2.29
C ALA A 52 -8.76 -9.55 -3.65
N TYR A 53 -9.12 -10.24 -4.73
CA TYR A 53 -8.93 -9.78 -6.09
C TYR A 53 -10.26 -9.39 -6.72
N TYR A 54 -10.24 -8.34 -7.52
CA TYR A 54 -11.36 -7.85 -8.31
C TYR A 54 -10.91 -7.68 -9.76
N ASP A 55 -11.68 -8.20 -10.71
CA ASP A 55 -11.41 -8.09 -12.15
C ASP A 55 -11.47 -6.64 -12.64
N SER A 56 -12.21 -5.80 -11.93
CA SER A 56 -12.30 -4.37 -12.19
C SER A 56 -12.40 -3.60 -10.89
N VAL A 57 -11.75 -2.45 -10.83
CA VAL A 57 -11.95 -1.49 -9.74
C VAL A 57 -13.42 -1.02 -9.63
N ARG A 58 -14.20 -1.14 -10.71
CA ARG A 58 -15.62 -0.82 -10.75
C ARG A 58 -16.51 -1.85 -10.06
N ASP A 59 -15.98 -3.04 -9.76
CA ASP A 59 -16.66 -4.07 -8.99
C ASP A 59 -16.64 -3.79 -7.49
N LEU A 60 -15.85 -2.81 -7.07
CA LEU A 60 -15.87 -2.32 -5.69
C LEU A 60 -17.19 -1.58 -5.41
N PRO A 61 -17.81 -1.79 -4.24
CA PRO A 61 -19.02 -1.06 -3.88
C PRO A 61 -18.78 0.46 -3.83
N SER A 62 -19.83 1.24 -4.09
CA SER A 62 -19.76 2.71 -4.07
C SER A 62 -19.35 3.27 -2.69
N GLU A 63 -19.71 2.56 -1.64
CA GLU A 63 -19.27 2.82 -0.26
C GLU A 63 -18.32 1.69 0.16
N PHE A 64 -17.10 1.75 -0.36
CA PHE A 64 -16.11 0.72 -0.11
C PHE A 64 -15.49 0.87 1.28
N ASP A 65 -15.72 -0.16 2.11
CA ASP A 65 -15.07 -0.30 3.42
C ASP A 65 -14.08 -1.48 3.37
N PRO A 66 -12.77 -1.22 3.35
CA PRO A 66 -11.77 -2.29 3.30
C PRO A 66 -11.77 -3.17 4.56
N MET A 67 -12.33 -2.68 5.67
CA MET A 67 -12.44 -3.45 6.92
C MET A 67 -13.56 -4.48 6.87
N ALA A 68 -14.60 -4.24 6.07
CA ALA A 68 -15.77 -5.13 5.95
C ALA A 68 -15.55 -6.28 4.95
N VAL A 69 -14.46 -6.26 4.19
CA VAL A 69 -14.18 -7.29 3.18
C VAL A 69 -13.82 -8.62 3.85
N THR A 70 -14.45 -9.70 3.37
CA THR A 70 -14.08 -11.07 3.73
C THR A 70 -12.95 -11.56 2.82
N PHE A 71 -11.89 -12.06 3.42
CA PHE A 71 -10.72 -12.57 2.70
C PHE A 71 -10.72 -14.10 2.75
N GLU A 72 -10.60 -14.71 1.59
CA GLU A 72 -10.55 -16.19 1.45
C GLU A 72 -9.17 -16.69 1.02
N LYS A 73 -8.29 -15.78 0.63
CA LYS A 73 -6.98 -16.09 0.07
C LYS A 73 -5.89 -15.25 0.72
N THR A 74 -4.66 -15.68 0.51
CA THR A 74 -3.48 -14.92 0.88
C THR A 74 -2.60 -14.63 -0.34
N MET A 75 -1.74 -13.64 -0.20
CA MET A 75 -0.77 -13.25 -1.20
C MET A 75 0.57 -12.98 -0.52
N PRO A 76 1.68 -13.55 -0.99
CA PRO A 76 2.99 -13.19 -0.48
C PRO A 76 3.35 -11.75 -0.85
N VAL A 77 3.88 -11.00 0.10
CA VAL A 77 4.39 -9.64 -0.09
C VAL A 77 5.89 -9.65 0.28
N PRO A 78 6.79 -9.20 -0.58
CA PRO A 78 6.56 -8.70 -1.93
C PRO A 78 6.07 -9.77 -2.89
N GLY A 79 5.18 -9.39 -3.79
CA GLY A 79 4.62 -10.27 -4.81
C GLY A 79 3.94 -9.49 -5.92
N VAL A 80 3.79 -10.13 -7.06
CA VAL A 80 3.14 -9.56 -8.25
C VAL A 80 1.91 -10.41 -8.57
N MET A 81 0.73 -9.81 -8.54
CA MET A 81 -0.56 -10.51 -8.75
C MET A 81 -0.54 -11.41 -9.99
N GLN A 82 0.03 -10.93 -11.07
CA GLN A 82 0.11 -11.65 -12.36
C GLN A 82 0.92 -12.95 -12.27
N LEU A 83 1.93 -13.00 -11.39
CA LEU A 83 2.71 -14.23 -11.18
C LEU A 83 2.01 -15.25 -10.29
N HIS A 84 0.94 -14.85 -9.62
CA HIS A 84 0.10 -15.68 -8.76
C HIS A 84 -1.23 -16.08 -9.39
N GLY A 85 -1.37 -15.88 -10.71
CA GLY A 85 -2.54 -16.31 -11.48
C GLY A 85 -3.70 -15.33 -11.49
N TYR A 86 -3.48 -14.09 -11.05
CA TYR A 86 -4.43 -13.00 -11.13
C TYR A 86 -3.99 -12.04 -12.24
N ASP A 87 -4.91 -11.66 -13.13
CA ASP A 87 -4.61 -10.83 -14.29
C ASP A 87 -3.53 -11.42 -15.23
N ALA A 88 -3.30 -10.77 -16.36
CA ALA A 88 -2.31 -11.16 -17.36
C ALA A 88 -1.05 -10.30 -17.29
N ILE A 89 0.10 -10.93 -17.49
CA ILE A 89 1.37 -10.21 -17.66
C ILE A 89 1.29 -9.42 -18.97
N GLN A 90 1.59 -8.13 -18.90
CA GLN A 90 1.62 -7.23 -20.06
C GLN A 90 3.04 -6.70 -20.28
N TYR A 91 3.42 -6.65 -21.56
CA TYR A 91 4.69 -6.10 -21.98
C TYR A 91 4.48 -4.64 -22.42
N THR A 92 4.88 -3.72 -21.59
CA THR A 92 4.48 -2.30 -21.69
C THR A 92 5.48 -1.38 -22.40
N ASN A 93 6.65 -1.88 -22.78
CA ASN A 93 7.70 -1.04 -23.40
C ASN A 93 7.36 -0.59 -24.85
N VAL A 94 6.44 -1.27 -25.51
CA VAL A 94 6.04 -0.96 -26.90
C VAL A 94 4.63 -0.39 -26.97
N ARG A 95 3.78 -0.76 -26.02
CA ARG A 95 2.37 -0.36 -26.02
C ARG A 95 1.90 -0.12 -24.59
N TYR A 96 1.41 1.08 -24.35
CA TYR A 96 0.77 1.40 -23.06
C TYR A 96 -0.54 0.60 -22.94
N PRO A 97 -0.80 -0.05 -21.77
CA PRO A 97 -1.96 -0.94 -21.63
C PRO A 97 -3.30 -0.19 -21.59
N PHE A 98 -3.30 1.07 -21.20
CA PHE A 98 -4.51 1.87 -21.07
C PHE A 98 -4.67 2.87 -22.22
N PRO A 99 -5.91 3.17 -22.67
CA PRO A 99 -6.19 4.29 -23.52
C PRO A 99 -5.75 5.61 -22.86
N TYR A 100 -5.25 6.55 -23.65
CA TYR A 100 -4.92 7.88 -23.15
C TYR A 100 -6.19 8.73 -23.04
N ASP A 101 -6.84 8.65 -21.91
CA ASP A 101 -8.11 9.37 -21.60
C ASP A 101 -8.19 9.78 -20.13
N PRO A 102 -7.21 10.55 -19.62
CA PRO A 102 -7.23 10.94 -18.20
C PRO A 102 -8.40 11.90 -17.90
N PRO A 103 -9.04 11.80 -16.71
CA PRO A 103 -8.64 10.98 -15.56
C PRO A 103 -9.26 9.57 -15.58
N PHE A 104 -9.94 9.19 -16.64
CA PHE A 104 -10.69 7.94 -16.67
C PHE A 104 -9.80 6.72 -16.83
N VAL A 105 -10.18 5.65 -16.13
CA VAL A 105 -9.55 4.34 -16.26
C VAL A 105 -10.48 3.39 -17.04
N PRO A 106 -9.94 2.42 -17.79
CA PRO A 106 -10.76 1.44 -18.49
C PRO A 106 -11.57 0.59 -17.51
N ALA A 107 -12.65 -0.02 -17.98
CA ALA A 107 -13.43 -0.97 -17.19
C ALA A 107 -12.56 -2.17 -16.75
N GLU A 108 -11.69 -2.63 -17.65
CA GLU A 108 -10.71 -3.68 -17.38
C GLU A 108 -9.49 -3.10 -16.65
N ASN A 109 -9.70 -2.73 -15.39
CA ASN A 109 -8.65 -2.25 -14.50
C ASN A 109 -8.70 -3.07 -13.20
N PRO A 110 -8.03 -4.22 -13.17
CA PRO A 110 -8.04 -5.09 -12.01
C PRO A 110 -7.36 -4.45 -10.81
N CYS A 111 -7.81 -4.88 -9.63
CA CYS A 111 -7.21 -4.43 -8.39
C CYS A 111 -7.15 -5.55 -7.35
N GLY A 112 -6.20 -5.43 -6.43
CA GLY A 112 -6.04 -6.32 -5.30
C GLY A 112 -6.15 -5.55 -3.98
N LEU A 113 -6.98 -6.04 -3.08
CA LEU A 113 -7.01 -5.57 -1.69
C LEU A 113 -6.16 -6.49 -0.84
N TYR A 114 -5.19 -5.92 -0.15
CA TYR A 114 -4.30 -6.60 0.78
C TYR A 114 -4.63 -6.16 2.20
N ARG A 115 -4.65 -7.10 3.14
CA ARG A 115 -4.83 -6.80 4.57
C ARG A 115 -3.78 -7.52 5.40
N ARG A 116 -3.22 -6.78 6.37
CA ARG A 116 -2.33 -7.34 7.38
C ARG A 116 -2.65 -6.80 8.76
N THR A 117 -2.66 -7.70 9.72
CA THR A 117 -2.72 -7.35 11.14
C THR A 117 -1.31 -7.38 11.73
N LEU A 118 -1.00 -6.40 12.55
CA LEU A 118 0.24 -6.34 13.32
C LEU A 118 -0.03 -5.89 14.74
N THR A 119 0.77 -6.39 15.68
CA THR A 119 0.75 -5.93 17.07
C THR A 119 1.90 -4.97 17.29
N LEU A 120 1.58 -3.79 17.82
CA LEU A 120 2.54 -2.72 18.04
C LEU A 120 2.59 -2.32 19.53
N GLU A 121 3.80 -2.24 20.08
CA GLU A 121 4.05 -1.50 21.30
C GLU A 121 4.31 -0.04 20.96
N LYS A 122 3.22 0.75 20.89
CA LYS A 122 3.33 2.17 20.53
C LYS A 122 4.07 2.95 21.62
N LYS A 123 5.22 3.49 21.25
CA LYS A 123 6.04 4.31 22.15
C LYS A 123 5.55 5.76 22.10
N PRO A 124 5.40 6.45 23.24
CA PRO A 124 5.16 7.89 23.26
C PRO A 124 6.31 8.63 22.57
N ASP A 125 6.04 9.77 22.00
CA ASP A 125 7.01 10.67 21.34
C ASP A 125 7.77 10.03 20.16
N SER A 126 7.22 8.95 19.60
CA SER A 126 7.75 8.32 18.38
C SER A 126 6.88 8.61 17.18
N VAL A 127 7.52 8.87 16.06
CA VAL A 127 6.87 8.97 14.74
C VAL A 127 6.96 7.60 14.06
N TYR A 128 5.86 7.16 13.47
CA TYR A 128 5.74 5.89 12.76
C TYR A 128 5.52 6.16 11.27
N GLN A 129 6.50 5.78 10.49
CA GLN A 129 6.45 5.87 9.03
C GLN A 129 6.20 4.49 8.43
N LEU A 130 5.17 4.37 7.61
CA LEU A 130 4.94 3.20 6.78
C LEU A 130 5.54 3.45 5.41
N VAL A 131 6.49 2.60 5.03
CA VAL A 131 7.24 2.74 3.78
C VAL A 131 6.91 1.60 2.84
N PHE A 132 6.40 1.92 1.67
CA PHE A 132 6.30 1.00 0.55
C PHE A 132 7.51 1.22 -0.36
N GLU A 133 8.38 0.23 -0.48
CA GLU A 133 9.60 0.32 -1.29
C GLU A 133 9.33 0.33 -2.80
N GLY A 134 8.14 -0.11 -3.19
CA GLY A 134 7.63 -0.02 -4.55
C GLY A 134 6.25 -0.65 -4.66
N VAL A 135 5.30 0.07 -5.22
CA VAL A 135 3.97 -0.45 -5.57
C VAL A 135 3.63 0.03 -6.98
N ASP A 136 3.25 -0.87 -7.84
CA ASP A 136 2.89 -0.60 -9.22
C ASP A 136 1.42 -0.97 -9.46
N SER A 137 0.55 0.00 -9.87
CA SER A 137 0.93 1.37 -10.20
C SER A 137 0.29 2.41 -9.29
N CYS A 138 -0.83 2.13 -8.64
CA CYS A 138 -1.51 3.06 -7.74
C CYS A 138 -1.93 2.34 -6.46
N LEU A 139 -1.70 2.94 -5.30
CA LEU A 139 -2.15 2.40 -4.03
C LEU A 139 -3.03 3.38 -3.26
N PHE A 140 -3.95 2.81 -2.48
CA PHE A 140 -4.74 3.51 -1.46
C PHE A 140 -4.53 2.79 -0.14
N LEU A 141 -4.25 3.55 0.91
CA LEU A 141 -3.88 3.03 2.23
C LEU A 141 -4.92 3.40 3.28
N TRP A 142 -5.31 2.39 4.06
CA TRP A 142 -6.08 2.57 5.31
C TRP A 142 -5.33 1.92 6.48
N VAL A 143 -5.42 2.55 7.63
CA VAL A 143 -4.94 2.02 8.91
C VAL A 143 -6.07 2.08 9.91
N ASN A 144 -6.47 0.95 10.48
CA ASN A 144 -7.59 0.82 11.43
C ASN A 144 -8.90 1.44 10.87
N GLY A 145 -9.16 1.27 9.56
CA GLY A 145 -10.31 1.81 8.86
C GLY A 145 -10.20 3.30 8.50
N LYS A 146 -9.21 4.02 9.00
CA LYS A 146 -8.97 5.42 8.63
C LYS A 146 -8.20 5.48 7.31
N PHE A 147 -8.73 6.20 6.32
CA PHE A 147 -7.99 6.50 5.09
C PHE A 147 -6.79 7.39 5.41
N ILE A 148 -5.61 6.96 4.97
CA ILE A 148 -4.34 7.64 5.21
C ILE A 148 -3.90 8.43 3.99
N GLY A 149 -3.96 7.81 2.81
CA GLY A 149 -3.54 8.48 1.60
C GLY A 149 -3.40 7.55 0.42
N THR A 150 -2.85 8.10 -0.65
CA THR A 150 -2.66 7.43 -1.94
C THR A 150 -1.30 7.77 -2.51
N SER A 151 -0.74 6.87 -3.31
CA SER A 151 0.43 7.10 -4.15
C SER A 151 0.24 6.45 -5.51
N GLN A 152 0.77 7.07 -6.55
CA GLN A 152 0.73 6.56 -7.93
C GLN A 152 2.08 6.71 -8.64
N VAL A 153 3.15 6.84 -7.86
CA VAL A 153 4.51 6.96 -8.40
C VAL A 153 5.16 5.58 -8.38
N SER A 154 5.00 4.85 -9.49
CA SER A 154 5.64 3.55 -9.69
C SER A 154 7.17 3.66 -9.60
N HIS A 155 7.82 2.61 -9.14
CA HIS A 155 9.30 2.50 -9.02
C HIS A 155 9.94 3.52 -8.07
N SER A 156 9.14 4.12 -7.18
CA SER A 156 9.60 5.04 -6.15
C SER A 156 9.04 4.61 -4.80
N PRO A 157 9.78 4.76 -3.70
CA PRO A 157 9.22 4.55 -2.38
C PRO A 157 8.09 5.55 -2.10
N ALA A 158 7.03 5.07 -1.44
CA ALA A 158 5.98 5.91 -0.89
C ALA A 158 6.03 5.82 0.64
N GLU A 159 6.03 6.97 1.32
CA GLU A 159 6.17 7.07 2.77
C GLU A 159 4.96 7.79 3.37
N PHE A 160 4.30 7.13 4.31
CA PHE A 160 3.12 7.67 4.99
C PHE A 160 3.37 7.79 6.49
N ASP A 161 3.11 8.97 7.04
CA ASP A 161 3.03 9.12 8.49
C ASP A 161 1.72 8.50 8.99
N VAL A 162 1.84 7.43 9.74
CA VAL A 162 0.72 6.67 10.29
C VAL A 162 0.61 6.81 11.82
N THR A 163 1.37 7.74 12.40
CA THR A 163 1.49 7.91 13.84
C THR A 163 0.14 8.06 14.53
N ASP A 164 -0.73 8.91 13.99
CA ASP A 164 -2.04 9.20 14.59
C ASP A 164 -3.11 8.13 14.29
N ALA A 165 -2.84 7.25 13.34
CA ALA A 165 -3.76 6.18 12.95
C ALA A 165 -3.47 4.85 13.67
N LEU A 166 -2.24 4.67 14.16
CA LEU A 166 -1.84 3.49 14.91
C LEU A 166 -2.25 3.60 16.38
N CYS A 167 -2.56 2.46 16.99
CA CYS A 167 -2.77 2.32 18.43
C CYS A 167 -1.77 1.34 19.05
N ALA A 168 -1.68 1.33 20.38
CA ALA A 168 -0.99 0.26 21.09
C ALA A 168 -1.83 -1.03 21.01
N GLY A 169 -1.20 -2.16 20.78
CA GLY A 169 -1.86 -3.43 20.54
C GLY A 169 -2.06 -3.74 19.07
N GLU A 170 -3.18 -4.35 18.74
CA GLU A 170 -3.47 -4.79 17.38
C GLU A 170 -3.84 -3.63 16.47
N ASN A 171 -3.28 -3.64 15.27
CA ASN A 171 -3.56 -2.69 14.20
C ASN A 171 -3.79 -3.44 12.89
N THR A 172 -4.69 -2.93 12.08
CA THR A 172 -4.99 -3.47 10.76
C THR A 172 -4.59 -2.50 9.67
N LEU A 173 -3.78 -2.97 8.74
CA LEU A 173 -3.42 -2.26 7.50
C LEU A 173 -4.24 -2.84 6.36
N CYS A 174 -4.86 -1.97 5.55
CA CYS A 174 -5.48 -2.35 4.29
C CYS A 174 -4.88 -1.51 3.16
N VAL A 175 -4.50 -2.19 2.08
CA VAL A 175 -3.88 -1.57 0.91
C VAL A 175 -4.62 -2.04 -0.33
N LEU A 176 -5.27 -1.12 -1.04
CA LEU A 176 -5.85 -1.39 -2.36
C LEU A 176 -4.84 -1.00 -3.42
N VAL A 177 -4.45 -1.94 -4.25
CA VAL A 177 -3.49 -1.73 -5.35
C VAL A 177 -4.24 -1.86 -6.67
N LEU A 178 -4.18 -0.83 -7.49
CA LEU A 178 -4.72 -0.78 -8.84
C LEU A 178 -3.58 -1.02 -9.85
N LYS A 179 -3.95 -1.64 -10.97
CA LYS A 179 -3.04 -1.85 -12.10
C LYS A 179 -2.62 -0.55 -12.77
#